data_a93e9b42051e5492287d455c11e0317e
#
_entry.id   a93e9b42051e5492287d455c11e0317e
#
_cell.length_a   1.000
_cell.length_b   1.000
_cell.length_c   1.000
_cell.angle_alpha   90.00
_cell.angle_beta   90.00
_cell.angle_gamma   90.00
#
_symmetry.space_group_name_H-M   'P 1'
#
loop_
_entity.id
_entity.type
_entity.pdbx_description
1 polymer ?
#
loop_
_entity_poly.entity_id
_entity_poly.type
_entity_poly.pdbx_seq_one_letter_code
_entity_poly.pdbx_strand_id
1 'polypeptide(L)'
;METTHESSKQTLCSVQTAKPYAFSRKVFCEGMRDGVPIALGYFAVSFSLGIAARTAGFTPLQGFVASLLNNASAGEYAAFALIASGATYLEVAIITLIANARYLLMSCALAQRFAPGTPFFHRLIIGYDVTDELFGITIARPGYLNPFYTYGAIALAAPAWASGTALGIIAGNLLPLRAVSALSVALYGMFLAIIIPPARKDKIVAALVAISFALSFACTYLPGISALSDGTRTIILTVAISCAGALLFPINTQSEEAEQ
;
A
#
# COMPACT_ATOMS: atom_id res chain seq x y z
N MET A 1 25.03 33.48 38.00
CA MET A 1 24.55 32.06 37.97
C MET A 1 23.16 31.94 37.34
N GLU A 2 22.58 33.02 36.81
CA GLU A 2 21.24 33.10 36.20
C GLU A 2 21.22 32.93 34.67
N THR A 3 22.32 33.15 33.99
CA THR A 3 22.38 33.13 32.52
C THR A 3 22.38 31.74 31.87
N THR A 4 22.68 30.70 32.64
CA THR A 4 22.69 29.31 32.16
C THR A 4 21.31 28.64 32.15
N HIS A 5 20.36 29.15 32.99
CA HIS A 5 19.02 28.59 33.08
C HIS A 5 18.07 29.10 31.99
N GLU A 6 18.28 30.31 31.45
CA GLU A 6 17.48 30.86 30.36
C GLU A 6 17.85 30.26 29.01
N SER A 7 19.13 29.98 28.76
CA SER A 7 19.58 29.33 27.53
C SER A 7 19.05 27.91 27.42
N SER A 8 18.94 27.17 28.53
CA SER A 8 18.39 25.79 28.55
C SER A 8 16.89 25.77 28.32
N LYS A 9 16.14 26.77 28.83
CA LYS A 9 14.68 26.90 28.58
C LYS A 9 14.37 27.33 27.14
N GLN A 10 15.19 28.18 26.53
CA GLN A 10 15.02 28.55 25.11
C GLN A 10 15.32 27.39 24.18
N THR A 11 16.30 26.55 24.50
CA THR A 11 16.61 25.35 23.69
C THR A 11 15.50 24.29 23.82
N LEU A 12 14.91 24.11 24.99
CA LEU A 12 13.76 23.21 25.21
C LEU A 12 12.46 23.73 24.56
N CYS A 13 12.26 25.05 24.50
CA CYS A 13 11.09 25.63 23.84
C CYS A 13 11.16 25.58 22.31
N SER A 14 12.35 25.56 21.73
CA SER A 14 12.52 25.45 20.26
C SER A 14 12.34 24.03 19.70
N VAL A 15 12.40 23.01 20.55
CA VAL A 15 12.19 21.62 20.15
C VAL A 15 10.69 21.24 20.07
N GLN A 16 9.82 22.03 20.71
CA GLN A 16 8.38 21.74 20.85
C GLN A 16 7.46 22.32 19.77
N THR A 17 7.95 22.97 18.71
CA THR A 17 7.07 23.65 17.74
C THR A 17 7.11 23.13 16.30
N ALA A 18 7.83 22.08 16.01
CA ALA A 18 7.77 21.49 14.67
C ALA A 18 6.45 20.70 14.52
N LYS A 19 5.52 21.25 13.70
CA LYS A 19 4.27 20.55 13.38
C LYS A 19 4.59 19.16 12.83
N PRO A 20 3.94 18.08 13.31
CA PRO A 20 4.24 16.70 12.87
C PRO A 20 4.12 16.49 11.35
N TYR A 21 3.41 17.38 10.68
CA TYR A 21 3.21 17.40 9.24
C TYR A 21 4.08 18.42 8.50
N ALA A 22 5.10 19.00 9.14
CA ALA A 22 6.03 19.92 8.48
C ALA A 22 6.97 19.14 7.55
N PHE A 23 7.36 19.78 6.44
CA PHE A 23 8.35 19.23 5.53
C PHE A 23 9.68 18.98 6.23
N SER A 24 10.16 17.74 6.12
CA SER A 24 11.49 17.36 6.56
C SER A 24 12.16 16.54 5.46
N ARG A 25 13.29 17.08 4.94
CA ARG A 25 14.07 16.37 3.92
C ARG A 25 14.53 15.00 4.40
N LYS A 26 14.88 14.87 5.68
CA LYS A 26 15.28 13.60 6.29
C LYS A 26 14.16 12.58 6.20
N VAL A 27 12.95 12.95 6.64
CA VAL A 27 11.77 12.08 6.63
C VAL A 27 11.38 11.69 5.19
N PHE A 28 11.46 12.64 4.25
CA PHE A 28 11.21 12.36 2.84
C PHE A 28 12.22 11.35 2.26
N CYS A 29 13.51 11.52 2.53
CA CYS A 29 14.54 10.59 2.07
C CYS A 29 14.43 9.21 2.75
N GLU A 30 13.99 9.14 4.01
CA GLU A 30 13.66 7.86 4.66
C GLU A 30 12.53 7.15 3.89
N GLY A 31 11.45 7.87 3.55
CA GLY A 31 10.38 7.34 2.73
C GLY A 31 10.86 6.85 1.36
N MET A 32 11.70 7.61 0.68
CA MET A 32 12.31 7.17 -0.59
C MET A 32 13.12 5.88 -0.41
N ARG A 33 13.97 5.82 0.62
CA ARG A 33 14.78 4.64 0.89
C ARG A 33 13.92 3.40 1.14
N ASP A 34 12.90 3.52 1.97
CA ASP A 34 12.01 2.41 2.30
C ASP A 34 11.08 2.06 1.12
N GLY A 35 10.84 3.01 0.22
CA GLY A 35 10.12 2.83 -1.04
C GLY A 35 10.90 2.12 -2.15
N VAL A 36 12.24 2.03 -2.08
CA VAL A 36 13.05 1.37 -3.14
C VAL A 36 12.65 -0.08 -3.39
N PRO A 37 12.54 -0.96 -2.36
CA PRO A 37 12.10 -2.34 -2.57
C PRO A 37 10.69 -2.43 -3.18
N ILE A 38 9.79 -1.52 -2.77
CA ILE A 38 8.43 -1.43 -3.30
C ILE A 38 8.47 -1.05 -4.77
N ALA A 39 9.23 -0.03 -5.15
CA ALA A 39 9.38 0.43 -6.52
C ALA A 39 9.92 -0.68 -7.45
N LEU A 40 10.89 -1.46 -6.99
CA LEU A 40 11.41 -2.61 -7.74
C LEU A 40 10.37 -3.70 -7.94
N GLY A 41 9.62 -4.04 -6.88
CA GLY A 41 8.52 -5.00 -6.96
C GLY A 41 7.39 -4.49 -7.88
N TYR A 42 7.03 -3.23 -7.75
CA TYR A 42 6.02 -2.58 -8.60
C TYR A 42 6.38 -2.61 -10.06
N PHE A 43 7.62 -2.26 -10.39
CA PHE A 43 8.10 -2.31 -11.77
C PHE A 43 7.98 -3.72 -12.36
N ALA A 44 8.36 -4.75 -11.60
CA ALA A 44 8.29 -6.12 -12.06
C ALA A 44 6.84 -6.61 -12.30
N VAL A 45 5.93 -6.27 -11.38
CA VAL A 45 4.52 -6.65 -11.47
C VAL A 45 3.80 -5.88 -12.58
N SER A 46 3.98 -4.56 -12.62
CA SER A 46 3.34 -3.71 -13.62
C SER A 46 3.85 -3.99 -15.04
N PHE A 47 5.08 -4.49 -15.17
CA PHE A 47 5.58 -4.98 -16.45
C PHE A 47 4.72 -6.15 -16.98
N SER A 48 4.39 -7.14 -16.14
CA SER A 48 3.48 -8.23 -16.55
C SER A 48 2.06 -7.74 -16.79
N LEU A 49 1.62 -6.72 -16.06
CA LEU A 49 0.35 -6.04 -16.25
C LEU A 49 0.29 -5.32 -17.62
N GLY A 50 1.40 -4.72 -18.03
CA GLY A 50 1.55 -4.10 -19.36
C GLY A 50 1.31 -5.06 -20.50
N ILE A 51 1.62 -6.35 -20.35
CA ILE A 51 1.29 -7.38 -21.35
C ILE A 51 -0.23 -7.55 -21.47
N ALA A 52 -0.95 -7.55 -20.34
CA ALA A 52 -2.41 -7.61 -20.34
C ALA A 52 -3.02 -6.33 -20.94
N ALA A 53 -2.48 -5.16 -20.63
CA ALA A 53 -2.88 -3.89 -21.22
C ALA A 53 -2.73 -3.86 -22.74
N ARG A 54 -1.64 -4.42 -23.26
CA ARG A 54 -1.44 -4.57 -24.70
C ARG A 54 -2.51 -5.43 -25.34
N THR A 55 -2.88 -6.54 -24.73
CA THR A 55 -3.96 -7.42 -25.22
C THR A 55 -5.30 -6.68 -25.27
N ALA A 56 -5.51 -5.73 -24.35
CA ALA A 56 -6.66 -4.84 -24.33
C ALA A 56 -6.56 -3.67 -25.35
N GLY A 57 -5.49 -3.60 -26.15
CA GLY A 57 -5.29 -2.59 -27.19
C GLY A 57 -4.70 -1.26 -26.70
N PHE A 58 -4.16 -1.20 -25.51
CA PHE A 58 -3.54 0.03 -24.96
C PHE A 58 -2.22 0.35 -25.67
N THR A 59 -2.02 1.63 -25.96
CA THR A 59 -0.71 2.16 -26.35
C THR A 59 0.18 2.34 -25.08
N PRO A 60 1.52 2.39 -25.22
CA PRO A 60 2.41 2.61 -24.08
C PRO A 60 2.08 3.84 -23.24
N LEU A 61 1.70 4.94 -23.89
CA LEU A 61 1.32 6.18 -23.20
C LEU A 61 0.00 6.00 -22.44
N GLN A 62 -1.00 5.35 -23.05
CA GLN A 62 -2.27 5.07 -22.39
C GLN A 62 -2.06 4.16 -21.18
N GLY A 63 -1.23 3.12 -21.31
CA GLY A 63 -0.88 2.25 -20.19
C GLY A 63 -0.16 2.99 -19.07
N PHE A 64 0.81 3.84 -19.41
CA PHE A 64 1.50 4.67 -18.42
C PHE A 64 0.53 5.57 -17.64
N VAL A 65 -0.36 6.27 -18.35
CA VAL A 65 -1.33 7.17 -17.69
C VAL A 65 -2.35 6.39 -16.89
N ALA A 66 -2.87 5.27 -17.41
CA ALA A 66 -3.81 4.43 -16.69
C ALA A 66 -3.22 3.90 -15.37
N SER A 67 -1.99 3.38 -15.41
CA SER A 67 -1.28 2.87 -14.24
C SER A 67 -0.93 3.99 -13.25
N LEU A 68 -0.51 5.17 -13.73
CA LEU A 68 -0.22 6.31 -12.86
C LEU A 68 -1.47 6.80 -12.11
N LEU A 69 -2.64 6.71 -12.75
CA LEU A 69 -3.92 7.16 -12.17
C LEU A 69 -4.62 6.08 -11.34
N ASN A 70 -4.31 4.81 -11.54
CA ASN A 70 -5.01 3.72 -10.83
C ASN A 70 -4.13 2.99 -9.80
N ASN A 71 -2.84 3.02 -9.88
CA ASN A 71 -1.84 2.43 -8.97
C ASN A 71 -2.33 1.24 -8.09
N ALA A 72 -3.08 0.31 -8.70
CA ALA A 72 -3.78 -0.77 -7.99
C ALA A 72 -3.77 -2.07 -8.81
N SER A 73 -2.89 -3.02 -8.46
CA SER A 73 -2.63 -4.22 -9.25
C SER A 73 -3.88 -5.02 -9.62
N ALA A 74 -4.72 -5.36 -8.64
CA ALA A 74 -5.93 -6.16 -8.86
C ALA A 74 -7.00 -5.42 -9.66
N GLY A 75 -7.24 -4.13 -9.30
CA GLY A 75 -8.23 -3.30 -9.99
C GLY A 75 -7.82 -2.99 -11.42
N GLU A 76 -6.55 -2.73 -11.66
CA GLU A 76 -6.01 -2.41 -12.98
C GLU A 76 -6.00 -3.64 -13.90
N TYR A 77 -5.60 -4.81 -13.38
CA TYR A 77 -5.68 -6.07 -14.12
C TYR A 77 -7.11 -6.40 -14.52
N ALA A 78 -8.05 -6.29 -13.58
CA ALA A 78 -9.47 -6.50 -13.84
C ALA A 78 -10.01 -5.53 -14.90
N ALA A 79 -9.61 -4.25 -14.81
CA ALA A 79 -9.99 -3.23 -15.80
C ALA A 79 -9.47 -3.58 -17.20
N PHE A 80 -8.20 -3.94 -17.35
CA PHE A 80 -7.63 -4.32 -18.65
C PHE A 80 -8.29 -5.58 -19.21
N ALA A 81 -8.56 -6.60 -18.38
CA ALA A 81 -9.24 -7.82 -18.81
C ALA A 81 -10.66 -7.55 -19.29
N LEU A 82 -11.41 -6.70 -18.59
CA LEU A 82 -12.78 -6.32 -18.96
C LEU A 82 -12.81 -5.48 -20.24
N ILE A 83 -11.89 -4.53 -20.39
CA ILE A 83 -11.77 -3.72 -21.62
C ILE A 83 -11.44 -4.63 -22.81
N ALA A 84 -10.54 -5.61 -22.63
CA ALA A 84 -10.22 -6.58 -23.66
C ALA A 84 -11.43 -7.43 -24.07
N SER A 85 -12.36 -7.71 -23.16
CA SER A 85 -13.61 -8.44 -23.44
C SER A 85 -14.74 -7.56 -23.99
N GLY A 86 -14.53 -6.25 -24.16
CA GLY A 86 -15.53 -5.32 -24.65
C GLY A 86 -16.59 -4.92 -23.61
N ALA A 87 -16.28 -5.03 -22.33
CA ALA A 87 -17.17 -4.61 -21.24
C ALA A 87 -17.48 -3.11 -21.28
N THR A 88 -18.63 -2.74 -20.72
CA THR A 88 -19.03 -1.34 -20.62
C THR A 88 -18.19 -0.58 -19.58
N TYR A 89 -18.05 0.73 -19.70
CA TYR A 89 -17.34 1.56 -18.71
C TYR A 89 -17.90 1.42 -17.30
N LEU A 90 -19.24 1.22 -17.17
CA LEU A 90 -19.87 1.03 -15.88
C LEU A 90 -19.43 -0.29 -15.22
N GLU A 91 -19.37 -1.37 -15.98
CA GLU A 91 -18.87 -2.68 -15.50
C GLU A 91 -17.42 -2.57 -15.04
N VAL A 92 -16.56 -1.94 -15.83
CA VAL A 92 -15.17 -1.70 -15.47
C VAL A 92 -15.08 -0.89 -14.17
N ALA A 93 -15.86 0.19 -14.04
CA ALA A 93 -15.86 1.02 -12.84
C ALA A 93 -16.31 0.25 -11.59
N ILE A 94 -17.40 -0.52 -11.68
CA ILE A 94 -17.94 -1.32 -10.55
C ILE A 94 -16.92 -2.37 -10.11
N ILE A 95 -16.37 -3.14 -11.05
CA ILE A 95 -15.43 -4.21 -10.72
C ILE A 95 -14.13 -3.64 -10.14
N THR A 96 -13.62 -2.54 -10.70
CA THR A 96 -12.45 -1.84 -10.16
C THR A 96 -12.70 -1.32 -8.74
N LEU A 97 -13.87 -0.75 -8.48
CA LEU A 97 -14.27 -0.30 -7.14
C LEU A 97 -14.32 -1.46 -6.14
N ILE A 98 -14.92 -2.59 -6.52
CA ILE A 98 -15.02 -3.79 -5.67
C ILE A 98 -13.61 -4.35 -5.40
N ALA A 99 -12.78 -4.49 -6.42
CA ALA A 99 -11.42 -5.02 -6.28
C ALA A 99 -10.55 -4.17 -5.34
N ASN A 100 -10.79 -2.85 -5.33
CA ASN A 100 -10.04 -1.88 -4.54
C ASN A 100 -10.73 -1.49 -3.21
N ALA A 101 -11.87 -2.12 -2.85
CA ALA A 101 -12.64 -1.75 -1.65
C ALA A 101 -11.83 -1.84 -0.34
N ARG A 102 -10.83 -2.72 -0.26
CA ARG A 102 -9.92 -2.84 0.88
C ARG A 102 -9.13 -1.55 1.18
N TYR A 103 -8.88 -0.72 0.17
CA TYR A 103 -8.18 0.56 0.35
C TYR A 103 -8.97 1.57 1.19
N LEU A 104 -10.31 1.44 1.25
CA LEU A 104 -11.15 2.22 2.16
C LEU A 104 -10.79 1.93 3.62
N LEU A 105 -10.62 0.65 3.98
CA LEU A 105 -10.23 0.25 5.33
C LEU A 105 -8.82 0.76 5.69
N MET A 106 -7.87 0.66 4.76
CA MET A 106 -6.52 1.16 4.94
C MET A 106 -6.49 2.69 5.12
N SER A 107 -7.26 3.40 4.30
CA SER A 107 -7.40 4.86 4.40
C SER A 107 -7.99 5.29 5.74
N CYS A 108 -9.00 4.57 6.25
CA CYS A 108 -9.57 4.80 7.58
C CYS A 108 -8.54 4.57 8.69
N ALA A 109 -7.73 3.52 8.60
CA ALA A 109 -6.67 3.25 9.57
C ALA A 109 -5.58 4.33 9.56
N LEU A 110 -5.12 4.75 8.37
CA LEU A 110 -4.15 5.84 8.24
C LEU A 110 -4.72 7.17 8.74
N ALA A 111 -6.01 7.42 8.53
CA ALA A 111 -6.65 8.66 8.96
C ALA A 111 -6.55 8.88 10.48
N GLN A 112 -6.55 7.80 11.26
CA GLN A 112 -6.40 7.86 12.73
C GLN A 112 -4.96 8.15 13.17
N ARG A 113 -3.97 7.97 12.30
CA ARG A 113 -2.56 8.18 12.60
C ARG A 113 -2.06 9.58 12.23
N PHE A 114 -2.90 10.41 11.62
CA PHE A 114 -2.55 11.80 11.36
C PHE A 114 -2.69 12.66 12.60
N ALA A 115 -1.74 13.56 12.80
CA ALA A 115 -1.80 14.55 13.88
C ALA A 115 -3.05 15.45 13.75
N PRO A 116 -3.62 15.89 14.89
CA PRO A 116 -4.64 16.93 14.89
C PRO A 116 -4.16 18.17 14.10
N GLY A 117 -5.03 18.71 13.24
CA GLY A 117 -4.69 19.85 12.40
C GLY A 117 -3.89 19.55 11.12
N THR A 118 -3.62 18.27 10.80
CA THR A 118 -3.05 17.91 9.49
C THR A 118 -3.99 18.35 8.36
N PRO A 119 -3.52 19.17 7.39
CA PRO A 119 -4.35 19.64 6.29
C PRO A 119 -5.01 18.51 5.52
N PHE A 120 -6.27 18.72 5.14
CA PHE A 120 -7.06 17.71 4.40
C PHE A 120 -6.39 17.25 3.11
N PHE A 121 -5.67 18.15 2.44
CA PHE A 121 -4.97 17.84 1.19
C PHE A 121 -3.92 16.72 1.34
N HIS A 122 -3.19 16.69 2.46
CA HIS A 122 -2.24 15.60 2.75
C HIS A 122 -2.95 14.26 2.92
N ARG A 123 -4.12 14.27 3.59
CA ARG A 123 -4.93 13.06 3.77
C ARG A 123 -5.47 12.54 2.45
N LEU A 124 -5.90 13.46 1.58
CA LEU A 124 -6.42 13.13 0.25
C LEU A 124 -5.36 12.48 -0.64
N ILE A 125 -4.16 13.08 -0.74
CA ILE A 125 -3.09 12.56 -1.60
C ILE A 125 -2.63 11.19 -1.10
N ILE A 126 -2.42 11.02 0.21
CA ILE A 126 -2.01 9.73 0.77
C ILE A 126 -3.10 8.69 0.58
N GLY A 127 -4.38 9.04 0.78
CA GLY A 127 -5.49 8.13 0.55
C GLY A 127 -5.69 7.76 -0.92
N TYR A 128 -5.35 8.65 -1.84
CA TYR A 128 -5.41 8.39 -3.28
C TYR A 128 -4.40 7.30 -3.70
N ASP A 129 -3.18 7.36 -3.20
CA ASP A 129 -2.09 6.45 -3.61
C ASP A 129 -1.81 5.37 -2.57
N VAL A 130 -2.78 5.08 -1.68
CA VAL A 130 -2.65 4.01 -0.69
C VAL A 130 -2.69 2.65 -1.37
N THR A 131 -1.64 1.86 -1.16
CA THR A 131 -1.55 0.46 -1.58
C THR A 131 -1.18 -0.39 -0.38
N ASP A 132 -1.25 -1.72 -0.51
CA ASP A 132 -0.93 -2.65 0.59
C ASP A 132 0.49 -2.40 1.14
N GLU A 133 1.45 -2.16 0.26
CA GLU A 133 2.86 -1.98 0.58
C GLU A 133 3.13 -0.61 1.18
N LEU A 134 2.61 0.45 0.57
CA LEU A 134 2.74 1.81 1.08
C LEU A 134 2.03 1.96 2.43
N PHE A 135 0.86 1.33 2.58
CA PHE A 135 0.18 1.21 3.87
C PHE A 135 1.07 0.53 4.90
N GLY A 136 1.64 -0.64 4.55
CA GLY A 136 2.45 -1.44 5.47
C GLY A 136 3.63 -0.69 6.06
N ILE A 137 4.42 0.00 5.22
CA ILE A 137 5.57 0.79 5.70
C ILE A 137 5.14 2.05 6.45
N THR A 138 4.00 2.65 6.06
CA THR A 138 3.51 3.90 6.65
C THR A 138 2.90 3.65 8.02
N ILE A 139 2.02 2.64 8.17
CA ILE A 139 1.34 2.34 9.43
C ILE A 139 2.29 1.82 10.51
N ALA A 140 3.42 1.22 10.11
CA ALA A 140 4.44 0.71 11.01
C ALA A 140 5.32 1.83 11.65
N ARG A 141 5.20 3.08 11.20
CA ARG A 141 5.95 4.20 11.78
C ARG A 141 5.42 4.53 13.16
N PRO A 142 6.29 4.79 14.16
CA PRO A 142 5.87 5.19 15.49
C PRO A 142 5.28 6.62 15.48
N GLY A 143 4.38 6.91 16.41
CA GLY A 143 3.80 8.23 16.62
C GLY A 143 2.87 8.70 15.48
N TYR A 144 2.68 10.02 15.37
CA TYR A 144 1.89 10.61 14.30
C TYR A 144 2.58 10.50 12.94
N LEU A 145 1.77 10.25 11.89
CA LEU A 145 2.26 10.17 10.52
C LEU A 145 2.73 11.54 10.01
N ASN A 146 3.96 11.59 9.53
CA ASN A 146 4.42 12.72 8.74
C ASN A 146 4.14 12.43 7.25
N PRO A 147 3.29 13.21 6.56
CA PRO A 147 2.91 13.00 5.17
C PRO A 147 4.09 12.86 4.20
N PHE A 148 5.18 13.56 4.49
CA PHE A 148 6.35 13.58 3.60
C PHE A 148 7.13 12.27 3.57
N TYR A 149 6.97 11.40 4.58
CA TYR A 149 7.48 10.03 4.51
C TYR A 149 6.79 9.26 3.40
N THR A 150 5.46 9.26 3.41
CA THR A 150 4.67 8.56 2.39
C THR A 150 4.90 9.15 1.00
N TYR A 151 5.00 10.47 0.89
CA TYR A 151 5.35 11.13 -0.39
C TYR A 151 6.71 10.70 -0.92
N GLY A 152 7.71 10.50 -0.04
CA GLY A 152 9.00 9.97 -0.44
C GLY A 152 8.89 8.56 -1.06
N ALA A 153 8.10 7.69 -0.46
CA ALA A 153 7.86 6.35 -0.98
C ALA A 153 7.07 6.37 -2.30
N ILE A 154 5.99 7.16 -2.37
CA ILE A 154 5.16 7.36 -3.58
C ILE A 154 6.00 7.88 -4.75
N ALA A 155 6.92 8.82 -4.50
CA ALA A 155 7.76 9.42 -5.54
C ALA A 155 8.62 8.41 -6.29
N LEU A 156 8.88 7.24 -5.72
CA LEU A 156 9.54 6.13 -6.40
C LEU A 156 8.57 5.06 -6.87
N ALA A 157 7.59 4.71 -6.05
CA ALA A 157 6.67 3.60 -6.31
C ALA A 157 5.75 3.89 -7.51
N ALA A 158 5.08 5.04 -7.56
CA ALA A 158 4.12 5.35 -8.62
C ALA A 158 4.78 5.49 -10.01
N PRO A 159 5.92 6.20 -10.19
CA PRO A 159 6.60 6.20 -11.48
C PRO A 159 7.14 4.82 -11.89
N ALA A 160 7.58 4.00 -10.93
CA ALA A 160 8.04 2.65 -11.23
C ALA A 160 6.88 1.78 -11.73
N TRP A 161 5.70 1.88 -11.11
CA TRP A 161 4.48 1.20 -11.54
C TRP A 161 4.09 1.61 -12.96
N ALA A 162 3.93 2.90 -13.22
CA ALA A 162 3.52 3.41 -14.52
C ALA A 162 4.53 3.09 -15.64
N SER A 163 5.83 3.22 -15.37
CA SER A 163 6.88 2.90 -16.35
C SER A 163 6.98 1.40 -16.61
N GLY A 164 6.77 0.55 -15.61
CA GLY A 164 6.72 -0.89 -15.79
C GLY A 164 5.59 -1.30 -16.74
N THR A 165 4.39 -0.77 -16.57
CA THR A 165 3.26 -1.03 -17.49
C THR A 165 3.58 -0.57 -18.92
N ALA A 166 4.10 0.65 -19.09
CA ALA A 166 4.46 1.16 -20.41
C ALA A 166 5.51 0.27 -21.10
N LEU A 167 6.54 -0.13 -20.37
CA LEU A 167 7.58 -1.02 -20.90
C LEU A 167 7.05 -2.43 -21.15
N GLY A 168 6.12 -2.94 -20.34
CA GLY A 168 5.43 -4.21 -20.56
C GLY A 168 4.62 -4.21 -21.87
N ILE A 169 3.95 -3.10 -22.19
CA ILE A 169 3.25 -2.93 -23.48
C ILE A 169 4.24 -2.96 -24.66
N ILE A 170 5.40 -2.29 -24.53
CA ILE A 170 6.42 -2.23 -25.56
C ILE A 170 7.06 -3.60 -25.77
N ALA A 171 7.49 -4.23 -24.68
CA ALA A 171 8.33 -5.43 -24.71
C ALA A 171 7.56 -6.75 -24.58
N GLY A 172 6.24 -6.70 -24.39
CA GLY A 172 5.43 -7.86 -24.04
C GLY A 172 5.48 -9.05 -25.01
N ASN A 173 5.88 -8.81 -26.26
CA ASN A 173 6.07 -9.88 -27.24
C ASN A 173 7.55 -10.36 -27.35
N LEU A 174 8.47 -9.69 -26.64
CA LEU A 174 9.91 -9.96 -26.74
C LEU A 174 10.39 -10.90 -25.61
N LEU A 175 9.65 -10.95 -24.50
CA LEU A 175 10.04 -11.74 -23.34
C LEU A 175 9.44 -13.16 -23.39
N PRO A 176 10.26 -14.19 -23.13
CA PRO A 176 9.76 -15.54 -22.97
C PRO A 176 8.86 -15.64 -21.72
N LEU A 177 7.80 -16.47 -21.78
CA LEU A 177 6.85 -16.70 -20.68
C LEU A 177 7.52 -17.00 -19.34
N ARG A 178 8.68 -17.67 -19.35
CA ARG A 178 9.46 -17.94 -18.12
C ARG A 178 9.95 -16.67 -17.42
N ALA A 179 10.38 -15.67 -18.18
CA ALA A 179 10.82 -14.39 -17.62
C ALA A 179 9.64 -13.61 -17.04
N VAL A 180 8.49 -13.61 -17.71
CA VAL A 180 7.24 -12.99 -17.22
C VAL A 180 6.81 -13.66 -15.91
N SER A 181 6.79 -14.98 -15.83
CA SER A 181 6.46 -15.71 -14.61
C SER A 181 7.44 -15.41 -13.47
N ALA A 182 8.74 -15.32 -13.76
CA ALA A 182 9.74 -14.96 -12.74
C ALA A 182 9.53 -13.54 -12.17
N LEU A 183 9.18 -12.57 -13.02
CA LEU A 183 8.83 -11.22 -12.60
C LEU A 183 7.59 -11.20 -11.70
N SER A 184 6.57 -11.98 -12.03
CA SER A 184 5.35 -12.10 -11.22
C SER A 184 5.64 -12.71 -9.84
N VAL A 185 6.59 -13.63 -9.70
CA VAL A 185 7.01 -14.20 -8.41
C VAL A 185 7.69 -13.15 -7.51
N ALA A 186 8.33 -12.14 -8.08
CA ALA A 186 8.96 -11.06 -7.31
C ALA A 186 7.96 -10.32 -6.41
N LEU A 187 6.68 -10.22 -6.82
CA LEU A 187 5.59 -9.66 -6.00
C LEU A 187 5.45 -10.37 -4.65
N TYR A 188 5.46 -11.70 -4.66
CA TYR A 188 5.34 -12.47 -3.41
C TYR A 188 6.54 -12.24 -2.48
N GLY A 189 7.75 -12.11 -3.03
CA GLY A 189 8.95 -11.74 -2.28
C GLY A 189 8.81 -10.37 -1.62
N MET A 190 8.24 -9.39 -2.31
CA MET A 190 7.97 -8.06 -1.79
C MET A 190 6.97 -8.10 -0.62
N PHE A 191 5.86 -8.82 -0.74
CA PHE A 191 4.91 -8.98 0.37
C PHE A 191 5.56 -9.64 1.60
N LEU A 192 6.37 -10.66 1.40
CA LEU A 192 7.10 -11.29 2.50
C LEU A 192 8.07 -10.32 3.18
N ALA A 193 8.75 -9.47 2.41
CA ALA A 193 9.66 -8.47 2.97
C ALA A 193 8.95 -7.44 3.86
N ILE A 194 7.67 -7.14 3.60
CA ILE A 194 6.86 -6.21 4.39
C ILE A 194 6.26 -6.92 5.63
N ILE A 195 5.80 -8.15 5.48
CA ILE A 195 5.06 -8.88 6.54
C ILE A 195 6.01 -9.47 7.60
N ILE A 196 7.19 -9.97 7.21
CA ILE A 196 8.11 -10.66 8.13
C ILE A 196 8.63 -9.77 9.25
N PRO A 197 9.09 -8.51 9.03
CA PRO A 197 9.63 -7.69 10.11
C PRO A 197 8.63 -7.39 11.25
N PRO A 198 7.36 -6.99 10.99
CA PRO A 198 6.36 -6.83 12.04
C PRO A 198 6.04 -8.15 12.75
N ALA A 199 5.87 -9.25 12.00
CA ALA A 199 5.57 -10.56 12.55
C ALA A 199 6.69 -11.12 13.46
N ARG A 200 7.96 -10.74 13.22
CA ARG A 200 9.07 -11.10 14.10
C ARG A 200 9.07 -10.31 15.42
N LYS A 201 8.55 -9.10 15.42
CA LYS A 201 8.52 -8.23 16.60
C LYS A 201 7.32 -8.52 17.50
N ASP A 202 6.19 -8.88 16.91
CA ASP A 202 4.94 -9.11 17.63
C ASP A 202 4.36 -10.49 17.31
N LYS A 203 4.20 -11.31 18.37
CA LYS A 203 3.65 -12.67 18.27
C LYS A 203 2.17 -12.68 17.88
N ILE A 204 1.42 -11.62 18.24
CA ILE A 204 0.01 -11.49 17.88
C ILE A 204 -0.10 -11.27 16.38
N VAL A 205 0.71 -10.36 15.84
CA VAL A 205 0.80 -10.12 14.40
C VAL A 205 1.20 -11.40 13.66
N ALA A 206 2.20 -12.13 14.16
CA ALA A 206 2.61 -13.42 13.59
C ALA A 206 1.48 -14.43 13.54
N ALA A 207 0.72 -14.55 14.64
CA ALA A 207 -0.43 -15.45 14.72
C ALA A 207 -1.54 -15.04 13.75
N LEU A 208 -1.88 -13.76 13.68
CA LEU A 208 -2.88 -13.24 12.75
C LEU A 208 -2.48 -13.49 11.29
N VAL A 209 -1.21 -13.30 10.95
CA VAL A 209 -0.68 -13.61 9.61
C VAL A 209 -0.81 -15.09 9.30
N ALA A 210 -0.40 -15.98 10.21
CA ALA A 210 -0.51 -17.42 10.02
C ALA A 210 -1.98 -17.86 9.85
N ILE A 211 -2.88 -17.33 10.66
CA ILE A 211 -4.34 -17.59 10.58
C ILE A 211 -4.88 -17.08 9.24
N SER A 212 -4.46 -15.90 8.77
CA SER A 212 -4.88 -15.33 7.49
C SER A 212 -4.49 -16.24 6.32
N PHE A 213 -3.26 -16.75 6.31
CA PHE A 213 -2.81 -17.71 5.29
C PHE A 213 -3.61 -19.01 5.34
N ALA A 214 -3.80 -19.58 6.54
CA ALA A 214 -4.55 -20.82 6.72
C ALA A 214 -6.01 -20.70 6.27
N LEU A 215 -6.69 -19.60 6.67
CA LEU A 215 -8.07 -19.34 6.27
C LEU A 215 -8.19 -19.05 4.77
N SER A 216 -7.29 -18.25 4.20
CA SER A 216 -7.27 -17.99 2.75
C SER A 216 -7.11 -19.29 1.95
N PHE A 217 -6.21 -20.16 2.38
CA PHE A 217 -6.02 -21.48 1.76
C PHE A 217 -7.27 -22.35 1.93
N ALA A 218 -7.85 -22.44 3.12
CA ALA A 218 -9.06 -23.19 3.38
C ALA A 218 -10.25 -22.72 2.52
N CYS A 219 -10.43 -21.41 2.36
CA CYS A 219 -11.49 -20.82 1.53
C CYS A 219 -11.39 -21.19 0.04
N THR A 220 -10.21 -21.58 -0.42
CA THR A 220 -10.03 -22.03 -1.81
C THR A 220 -10.69 -23.39 -2.06
N TYR A 221 -10.78 -24.24 -1.03
CA TYR A 221 -11.30 -25.60 -1.13
C TYR A 221 -12.73 -25.76 -0.59
N LEU A 222 -13.26 -24.77 0.13
CA LEU A 222 -14.63 -24.86 0.69
C LEU A 222 -15.68 -24.68 -0.40
N PRO A 223 -16.57 -25.68 -0.62
CA PRO A 223 -17.66 -25.56 -1.57
C PRO A 223 -18.61 -24.41 -1.14
N GLY A 224 -18.95 -23.54 -2.08
CA GLY A 224 -19.76 -22.33 -1.85
C GLY A 224 -18.92 -21.04 -1.70
N ILE A 225 -17.80 -21.08 -0.99
CA ILE A 225 -16.89 -19.92 -0.87
C ILE A 225 -15.95 -19.84 -2.08
N SER A 226 -15.58 -20.98 -2.64
CA SER A 226 -14.78 -21.07 -3.88
C SER A 226 -15.47 -20.44 -5.09
N ALA A 227 -16.81 -20.30 -5.06
CA ALA A 227 -17.57 -19.63 -6.12
C ALA A 227 -17.48 -18.09 -6.05
N LEU A 228 -17.01 -17.53 -4.93
CA LEU A 228 -16.80 -16.09 -4.80
C LEU A 228 -15.52 -15.66 -5.51
N SER A 229 -15.52 -14.44 -6.05
CA SER A 229 -14.31 -13.86 -6.64
C SER A 229 -13.20 -13.71 -5.59
N ASP A 230 -11.94 -13.77 -6.02
CA ASP A 230 -10.77 -13.62 -5.13
C ASP A 230 -10.81 -12.30 -4.36
N GLY A 231 -11.26 -11.20 -5.00
CA GLY A 231 -11.43 -9.90 -4.35
C GLY A 231 -12.46 -9.94 -3.22
N THR A 232 -13.61 -10.54 -3.45
CA THR A 232 -14.68 -10.66 -2.43
C THR A 232 -14.22 -11.51 -1.24
N ARG A 233 -13.54 -12.64 -1.49
CA ARG A 233 -12.95 -13.47 -0.44
C ARG A 233 -11.94 -12.69 0.41
N THR A 234 -11.06 -11.95 -0.25
CA THR A 234 -10.06 -11.11 0.43
C THR A 234 -10.71 -10.07 1.33
N ILE A 235 -11.76 -9.37 0.87
CA ILE A 235 -12.48 -8.38 1.67
C ILE A 235 -13.11 -9.04 2.90
N ILE A 236 -13.83 -10.14 2.72
CA ILE A 236 -14.50 -10.86 3.82
C ILE A 236 -13.48 -11.30 4.87
N LEU A 237 -12.38 -11.94 4.44
CA LEU A 237 -11.33 -12.40 5.35
C LEU A 237 -10.66 -11.23 6.06
N THR A 238 -10.35 -10.15 5.35
CA THR A 238 -9.72 -8.96 5.94
C THR A 238 -10.59 -8.36 7.03
N VAL A 239 -11.89 -8.14 6.75
CA VAL A 239 -12.83 -7.60 7.73
C VAL A 239 -12.99 -8.54 8.92
N ALA A 240 -13.21 -9.84 8.68
CA ALA A 240 -13.42 -10.80 9.75
C ALA A 240 -12.19 -10.93 10.68
N ILE A 241 -10.98 -11.07 10.11
CA ILE A 241 -9.75 -11.23 10.89
C ILE A 241 -9.39 -9.93 11.61
N SER A 242 -9.55 -8.77 10.95
CA SER A 242 -9.27 -7.47 11.56
C SER A 242 -10.22 -7.16 12.70
N CYS A 243 -11.52 -7.43 12.55
CA CYS A 243 -12.51 -7.28 13.63
C CYS A 243 -12.20 -8.24 14.79
N ALA A 244 -11.92 -9.51 14.52
CA ALA A 244 -11.56 -10.46 15.54
C ALA A 244 -10.27 -10.04 16.27
N GLY A 245 -9.23 -9.61 15.55
CA GLY A 245 -7.99 -9.11 16.12
C GLY A 245 -8.21 -7.88 17.02
N ALA A 246 -8.99 -6.92 16.57
CA ALA A 246 -9.30 -5.70 17.32
C ALA A 246 -10.10 -5.97 18.60
N LEU A 247 -11.02 -6.94 18.57
CA LEU A 247 -11.84 -7.31 19.72
C LEU A 247 -11.07 -8.15 20.74
N LEU A 248 -10.21 -9.06 20.27
CA LEU A 248 -9.45 -9.97 21.14
C LEU A 248 -8.18 -9.33 21.72
N PHE A 249 -7.58 -8.37 20.99
CA PHE A 249 -6.34 -7.71 21.36
C PHE A 249 -6.47 -6.18 21.24
N PRO A 250 -7.31 -5.55 22.07
CA PRO A 250 -7.46 -4.09 22.04
C PRO A 250 -6.14 -3.42 22.45
N ILE A 251 -5.64 -2.48 21.63
CA ILE A 251 -4.47 -1.67 21.95
C ILE A 251 -4.91 -0.61 22.96
N ASN A 252 -4.35 -0.62 24.18
CA ASN A 252 -4.55 0.42 25.17
C ASN A 252 -3.71 1.64 24.79
N THR A 253 -4.33 2.61 24.15
CA THR A 253 -3.70 3.87 23.70
C THR A 253 -3.13 4.71 24.86
N GLN A 254 -3.57 4.46 26.11
CA GLN A 254 -3.09 5.19 27.29
C GLN A 254 -1.67 4.80 27.74
N SER A 255 -1.17 3.65 27.35
CA SER A 255 0.19 3.23 27.68
C SER A 255 1.26 3.79 26.74
N GLU A 256 0.92 4.15 25.51
CA GLU A 256 1.87 4.75 24.58
C GLU A 256 2.08 6.26 24.82
N GLU A 257 1.10 6.95 25.44
CA GLU A 257 1.24 8.35 25.82
C GLU A 257 2.09 8.55 27.09
N ALA A 258 2.29 7.49 27.87
CA ALA A 258 3.11 7.54 29.09
C ALA A 258 4.61 7.23 28.84
N GLU A 259 4.96 6.69 27.67
CA GLU A 259 6.35 6.38 27.26
C GLU A 259 6.94 7.42 26.28
N GLN A 260 6.19 8.48 25.90
CA GLN A 260 6.65 9.60 25.09
C GLN A 260 6.88 10.85 25.95
#